data_41c623e0a001365e6955541c5e24ed0b
#
_entry.id   41c623e0a001365e6955541c5e24ed0b
#
_cell.length_a   1.000
_cell.length_b   1.000
_cell.length_c   1.000
_cell.angle_alpha   90.00
_cell.angle_beta   90.00
_cell.angle_gamma   90.00
#
_symmetry.space_group_name_H-M   'P 1'
#
loop_
_entity.id
_entity.type
_entity.pdbx_description
1 polymer ?
#
loop_
_entity_poly.entity_id
_entity_poly.type
_entity_poly.pdbx_seq_one_letter_code
_entity_poly.pdbx_strand_id
1 'polypeptide(L)'
;MADLLFLTQRLPYPPMKGEKIRPLQILRYLAQRYDVHLGCLIDGPADWQYVDTIRALCRDVHVAKLDRRMARLLCLRGLLTGESLSVAFFRDRGLARWVKDVVERVRPEVIFVNSSNMAPYILDLPKAGVRIVDLADVDSEKWRAYADTAGFPMNWVYRREWRTVAALERRIARECDLATFVSDAEASLFTRQLPEFAGKIKGVSSGVDHRYFDPARDYPTVYDTALPTFVFTGTMDYPPNVDAVVWFAETILPIVRRTIPDAQFYIVGNSPSDSVQRLAQIPGVFVTGRVADVRPYVAHATASVAPMRIARGIQNKVLEAMALGKPVIVTAGALEGIDAAPGLEVILADTAADFAAAAVRLATTADGTAIGLAARRRVVKDYDWPARLSRYDTLLRRADGLAKVRL
;
A
#
# COMPACT_ATOMS: atom_id res chain seq x y z
N MET A 1 -13.52 -10.36 -25.16
CA MET A 1 -14.01 -9.72 -23.92
C MET A 1 -14.21 -8.24 -24.17
N ALA A 2 -14.89 -7.52 -23.26
CA ALA A 2 -14.96 -6.07 -23.37
C ALA A 2 -13.59 -5.44 -23.08
N ASP A 3 -13.31 -4.31 -23.71
CA ASP A 3 -12.02 -3.62 -23.53
C ASP A 3 -12.00 -2.75 -22.26
N LEU A 4 -10.87 -2.76 -21.56
CA LEU A 4 -10.61 -1.96 -20.36
C LEU A 4 -9.29 -1.22 -20.50
N LEU A 5 -9.29 0.09 -20.27
CA LEU A 5 -8.07 0.88 -20.12
C LEU A 5 -7.65 0.89 -18.63
N PHE A 6 -6.43 0.43 -18.33
CA PHE A 6 -5.84 0.44 -16.99
C PHE A 6 -4.64 1.36 -16.93
N LEU A 7 -4.68 2.38 -16.06
CA LEU A 7 -3.56 3.31 -15.87
C LEU A 7 -2.99 3.17 -14.46
N THR A 8 -1.68 3.08 -14.35
CA THR A 8 -0.98 3.06 -13.07
C THR A 8 0.34 3.83 -13.12
N GLN A 9 0.75 4.40 -11.98
CA GLN A 9 1.96 5.23 -11.87
C GLN A 9 3.23 4.49 -12.24
N ARG A 10 3.30 3.20 -11.91
CA ARG A 10 4.49 2.36 -12.13
C ARG A 10 4.09 1.00 -12.65
N LEU A 11 5.02 0.36 -13.36
CA LEU A 11 4.87 -1.05 -13.73
C LEU A 11 4.54 -1.85 -12.45
N PRO A 12 3.37 -2.53 -12.39
CA PRO A 12 2.90 -3.14 -11.14
C PRO A 12 3.60 -4.47 -10.79
N TYR A 13 4.81 -4.69 -11.27
CA TYR A 13 5.58 -5.90 -11.01
C TYR A 13 7.08 -5.55 -10.83
N PRO A 14 7.85 -6.25 -9.98
CA PRO A 14 7.42 -7.25 -9.00
C PRO A 14 6.67 -6.61 -7.82
N PRO A 15 5.76 -7.35 -7.16
CA PRO A 15 4.92 -6.84 -6.07
C PRO A 15 5.66 -6.74 -4.73
N MET A 16 6.70 -5.91 -4.68
CA MET A 16 7.55 -5.76 -3.49
C MET A 16 7.18 -4.57 -2.60
N LYS A 17 6.29 -3.70 -3.06
CA LYS A 17 5.83 -2.50 -2.34
C LYS A 17 4.33 -2.34 -2.51
N GLY A 18 3.64 -1.75 -1.52
CA GLY A 18 2.19 -1.54 -1.55
C GLY A 18 1.70 -0.88 -2.83
N GLU A 19 2.46 0.11 -3.34
CA GLU A 19 2.19 0.82 -4.60
C GLU A 19 2.24 -0.07 -5.87
N LYS A 20 2.80 -1.28 -5.78
CA LYS A 20 2.84 -2.28 -6.86
C LYS A 20 1.94 -3.50 -6.56
N ILE A 21 1.78 -3.86 -5.29
CA ILE A 21 0.99 -5.04 -4.87
C ILE A 21 -0.48 -4.85 -5.27
N ARG A 22 -1.11 -3.77 -4.79
CA ARG A 22 -2.53 -3.50 -5.03
C ARG A 22 -2.86 -3.38 -6.52
N PRO A 23 -2.19 -2.54 -7.34
CA PRO A 23 -2.51 -2.43 -8.75
C PRO A 23 -2.25 -3.73 -9.53
N LEU A 24 -1.25 -4.55 -9.16
CA LEU A 24 -1.05 -5.87 -9.76
C LEU A 24 -2.24 -6.81 -9.51
N GLN A 25 -2.72 -6.86 -8.28
CA GLN A 25 -3.84 -7.74 -7.93
C GLN A 25 -5.13 -7.28 -8.61
N ILE A 26 -5.38 -5.98 -8.67
CA ILE A 26 -6.51 -5.42 -9.41
C ILE A 26 -6.37 -5.73 -10.91
N LEU A 27 -5.18 -5.53 -11.49
CA LEU A 27 -4.92 -5.86 -12.89
C LEU A 27 -5.21 -7.34 -13.19
N ARG A 28 -4.67 -8.25 -12.38
CA ARG A 28 -4.90 -9.71 -12.52
C ARG A 28 -6.38 -10.07 -12.41
N TYR A 29 -7.08 -9.42 -11.50
CA TYR A 29 -8.51 -9.65 -11.30
C TYR A 29 -9.34 -9.18 -12.50
N LEU A 30 -9.04 -7.98 -13.02
CA LEU A 30 -9.74 -7.42 -14.18
C LEU A 30 -9.37 -8.10 -15.49
N ALA A 31 -8.11 -8.54 -15.67
CA ALA A 31 -7.66 -9.26 -16.86
C ALA A 31 -8.33 -10.64 -17.06
N GLN A 32 -8.96 -11.19 -16.03
CA GLN A 32 -9.81 -12.40 -16.17
C GLN A 32 -11.18 -12.10 -16.80
N ARG A 33 -11.55 -10.82 -16.94
CA ARG A 33 -12.90 -10.36 -17.33
C ARG A 33 -12.90 -9.43 -18.53
N TYR A 34 -11.78 -8.76 -18.77
CA TYR A 34 -11.63 -7.72 -19.78
C TYR A 34 -10.36 -7.94 -20.60
N ASP A 35 -10.38 -7.47 -21.85
CA ASP A 35 -9.18 -7.29 -22.67
C ASP A 35 -8.50 -5.98 -22.22
N VAL A 36 -7.42 -6.09 -21.42
CA VAL A 36 -6.80 -4.94 -20.75
C VAL A 36 -5.77 -4.25 -21.63
N HIS A 37 -5.90 -2.92 -21.78
CA HIS A 37 -4.90 -2.02 -22.33
C HIS A 37 -4.23 -1.29 -21.16
N LEU A 38 -2.97 -1.61 -20.87
CA LEU A 38 -2.24 -1.08 -19.73
C LEU A 38 -1.33 0.08 -20.13
N GLY A 39 -1.48 1.23 -19.47
CA GLY A 39 -0.54 2.36 -19.53
C GLY A 39 0.16 2.57 -18.18
N CYS A 40 1.50 2.60 -18.20
CA CYS A 40 2.28 2.82 -16.97
C CYS A 40 3.63 3.48 -17.23
N LEU A 41 4.32 3.88 -16.15
CA LEU A 41 5.68 4.43 -16.24
C LEU A 41 6.69 3.48 -15.57
N ILE A 42 7.94 3.56 -15.98
CA ILE A 42 9.08 2.90 -15.35
C ILE A 42 10.12 3.94 -14.98
N ASP A 43 10.46 4.00 -13.68
CA ASP A 43 11.44 4.93 -13.13
C ASP A 43 12.75 4.24 -12.65
N GLY A 44 12.82 2.91 -12.72
CA GLY A 44 13.98 2.11 -12.37
C GLY A 44 14.44 1.22 -13.53
N PRO A 45 15.75 1.19 -13.89
CA PRO A 45 16.23 0.37 -15.00
C PRO A 45 15.95 -1.13 -14.80
N ALA A 46 15.92 -1.59 -13.56
CA ALA A 46 15.66 -3.00 -13.23
C ALA A 46 14.22 -3.44 -13.53
N ASP A 47 13.26 -2.52 -13.63
CA ASP A 47 11.86 -2.88 -13.87
C ASP A 47 11.59 -3.27 -15.34
N TRP A 48 12.45 -2.86 -16.29
CA TRP A 48 12.28 -3.17 -17.71
C TRP A 48 12.27 -4.67 -18.00
N GLN A 49 13.02 -5.47 -17.26
CA GLN A 49 13.05 -6.94 -17.43
C GLN A 49 11.70 -7.61 -17.15
N TYR A 50 10.77 -6.91 -16.48
CA TYR A 50 9.48 -7.46 -16.10
C TYR A 50 8.33 -7.04 -17.03
N VAL A 51 8.61 -6.26 -18.07
CA VAL A 51 7.57 -5.77 -19.01
C VAL A 51 6.86 -6.93 -19.69
N ASP A 52 7.58 -7.96 -20.11
CA ASP A 52 7.00 -9.12 -20.79
C ASP A 52 6.12 -9.96 -19.85
N THR A 53 6.44 -10.01 -18.56
CA THR A 53 5.59 -10.66 -17.55
C THR A 53 4.21 -9.97 -17.48
N ILE A 54 4.18 -8.66 -17.60
CA ILE A 54 2.93 -7.88 -17.58
C ILE A 54 2.21 -7.96 -18.93
N ARG A 55 2.95 -7.96 -20.06
CA ARG A 55 2.37 -8.14 -21.40
C ARG A 55 1.58 -9.43 -21.52
N ALA A 56 2.03 -10.50 -20.86
CA ALA A 56 1.30 -11.78 -20.83
C ALA A 56 -0.10 -11.70 -20.18
N LEU A 57 -0.38 -10.65 -19.41
CA LEU A 57 -1.67 -10.43 -18.74
C LEU A 57 -2.59 -9.47 -19.51
N CYS A 58 -2.06 -8.74 -20.50
CA CYS A 58 -2.74 -7.64 -21.13
C CYS A 58 -2.82 -7.84 -22.65
N ARG A 59 -3.83 -7.24 -23.27
CA ARG A 59 -3.96 -7.19 -24.73
C ARG A 59 -2.95 -6.23 -25.37
N ASP A 60 -2.73 -5.07 -24.72
CA ASP A 60 -1.77 -4.06 -25.16
C ASP A 60 -1.12 -3.42 -23.92
N VAL A 61 0.17 -3.05 -24.06
CA VAL A 61 0.93 -2.44 -22.96
C VAL A 61 1.78 -1.30 -23.48
N HIS A 62 1.51 -0.09 -23.00
CA HIS A 62 2.35 1.08 -23.22
C HIS A 62 3.14 1.42 -21.96
N VAL A 63 4.46 1.43 -22.08
CA VAL A 63 5.38 1.77 -20.99
C VAL A 63 6.16 3.02 -21.34
N ALA A 64 6.00 4.08 -20.55
CA ALA A 64 6.79 5.29 -20.69
C ALA A 64 7.96 5.30 -19.69
N LYS A 65 9.13 5.79 -20.13
CA LYS A 65 10.30 5.96 -19.27
C LYS A 65 10.15 7.23 -18.43
N LEU A 66 10.17 7.10 -17.11
CA LEU A 66 10.19 8.23 -16.18
C LEU A 66 11.64 8.53 -15.76
N ASP A 67 12.22 9.59 -16.35
CA ASP A 67 13.48 10.11 -15.85
C ASP A 67 13.23 10.97 -14.61
N ARG A 68 13.57 10.44 -13.44
CA ARG A 68 13.34 11.09 -12.14
C ARG A 68 14.02 12.45 -12.01
N ARG A 69 15.20 12.65 -12.65
CA ARG A 69 15.92 13.94 -12.57
C ARG A 69 15.19 14.99 -13.42
N MET A 70 14.86 14.62 -14.65
CA MET A 70 14.11 15.49 -15.54
C MET A 70 12.70 15.77 -14.99
N ALA A 71 12.01 14.77 -14.49
CA ALA A 71 10.68 14.93 -13.89
C ALA A 71 10.71 15.89 -12.68
N ARG A 72 11.73 15.83 -11.81
CA ARG A 72 11.91 16.80 -10.71
C ARG A 72 12.11 18.24 -11.22
N LEU A 73 12.86 18.43 -12.30
CA LEU A 73 13.04 19.76 -12.90
C LEU A 73 11.75 20.24 -13.54
N LEU A 74 11.04 19.37 -14.27
CA LEU A 74 9.79 19.71 -14.92
C LEU A 74 8.65 19.99 -13.95
N CYS A 75 8.61 19.28 -12.81
CA CYS A 75 7.55 19.51 -11.81
C CYS A 75 7.65 20.90 -11.17
N LEU A 76 8.84 21.55 -11.17
CA LEU A 76 8.95 22.93 -10.71
C LEU A 76 8.10 23.92 -11.54
N ARG A 77 7.81 23.60 -12.81
CA ARG A 77 6.84 24.36 -13.60
C ARG A 77 5.45 24.34 -12.98
N GLY A 78 5.10 23.28 -12.27
CA GLY A 78 3.85 23.21 -11.51
C GLY A 78 3.69 24.36 -10.52
N LEU A 79 4.78 24.93 -9.99
CA LEU A 79 4.73 26.11 -9.11
C LEU A 79 4.15 27.35 -9.84
N LEU A 80 4.38 27.46 -11.14
CA LEU A 80 3.90 28.56 -11.98
C LEU A 80 2.51 28.32 -12.56
N THR A 81 2.16 27.04 -12.84
CA THR A 81 0.89 26.68 -13.49
C THR A 81 -0.24 26.38 -12.52
N GLY A 82 0.03 26.33 -11.21
CA GLY A 82 -0.96 25.95 -10.22
C GLY A 82 -1.24 24.43 -10.15
N GLU A 83 -0.56 23.62 -10.95
CA GLU A 83 -0.68 22.16 -10.93
C GLU A 83 0.08 21.54 -9.74
N SER A 84 -0.41 20.40 -9.22
CA SER A 84 0.29 19.63 -8.21
C SER A 84 1.66 19.17 -8.74
N LEU A 85 2.70 19.29 -7.91
CA LEU A 85 4.04 18.81 -8.24
C LEU A 85 4.06 17.29 -8.40
N SER A 86 3.25 16.57 -7.62
CA SER A 86 3.08 15.12 -7.71
C SER A 86 2.50 14.72 -9.07
N VAL A 87 1.50 15.43 -9.56
CA VAL A 87 0.92 15.21 -10.90
C VAL A 87 1.93 15.50 -12.00
N ALA A 88 2.57 16.67 -11.92
CA ALA A 88 3.57 17.10 -12.91
C ALA A 88 4.75 16.11 -13.02
N PHE A 89 5.13 15.47 -11.88
CA PHE A 89 6.19 14.47 -11.83
C PHE A 89 5.87 13.23 -12.68
N PHE A 90 4.60 12.78 -12.72
CA PHE A 90 4.18 11.60 -13.47
C PHE A 90 3.63 11.91 -14.86
N ARG A 91 3.81 13.14 -15.34
CA ARG A 91 3.32 13.54 -16.67
C ARG A 91 4.28 13.08 -17.77
N ASP A 92 3.76 12.31 -18.74
CA ASP A 92 4.45 11.92 -19.96
C ASP A 92 3.59 12.17 -21.20
N ARG A 93 4.18 12.79 -22.23
CA ARG A 93 3.46 13.13 -23.46
C ARG A 93 3.18 11.93 -24.36
N GLY A 94 4.03 10.92 -24.33
CA GLY A 94 3.86 9.68 -25.09
C GLY A 94 2.68 8.89 -24.53
N LEU A 95 2.66 8.69 -23.20
CA LEU A 95 1.54 8.04 -22.51
C LEU A 95 0.23 8.82 -22.75
N ALA A 96 0.23 10.15 -22.65
CA ALA A 96 -0.98 10.95 -22.89
C ALA A 96 -1.55 10.76 -24.31
N ARG A 97 -0.68 10.72 -25.33
CA ARG A 97 -1.10 10.46 -26.73
C ARG A 97 -1.66 9.04 -26.87
N TRP A 98 -0.99 8.04 -26.31
CA TRP A 98 -1.45 6.66 -26.34
C TRP A 98 -2.79 6.49 -25.64
N VAL A 99 -2.98 7.08 -24.44
CA VAL A 99 -4.26 7.05 -23.72
C VAL A 99 -5.39 7.64 -24.56
N LYS A 100 -5.14 8.81 -25.16
CA LYS A 100 -6.12 9.45 -26.06
C LYS A 100 -6.50 8.54 -27.23
N ASP A 101 -5.51 7.96 -27.89
CA ASP A 101 -5.69 7.03 -29.00
C ASP A 101 -6.50 5.79 -28.61
N VAL A 102 -6.21 5.17 -27.46
CA VAL A 102 -6.99 4.05 -26.94
C VAL A 102 -8.44 4.47 -26.66
N VAL A 103 -8.66 5.61 -26.00
CA VAL A 103 -10.02 6.10 -25.70
C VAL A 103 -10.82 6.37 -26.98
N GLU A 104 -10.22 6.94 -28.01
CA GLU A 104 -10.89 7.31 -29.25
C GLU A 104 -11.15 6.08 -30.17
N ARG A 105 -10.17 5.18 -30.31
CA ARG A 105 -10.24 4.04 -31.24
C ARG A 105 -10.85 2.80 -30.65
N VAL A 106 -10.45 2.44 -29.42
CA VAL A 106 -10.90 1.21 -28.75
C VAL A 106 -12.24 1.42 -28.05
N ARG A 107 -12.48 2.64 -27.51
CA ARG A 107 -13.69 3.01 -26.75
C ARG A 107 -13.95 2.03 -25.60
N PRO A 108 -13.01 1.91 -24.64
CA PRO A 108 -13.12 0.93 -23.57
C PRO A 108 -14.40 1.11 -22.76
N GLU A 109 -15.04 0.00 -22.39
CA GLU A 109 -16.23 0.01 -21.53
C GLU A 109 -15.90 0.49 -20.10
N VAL A 110 -14.64 0.25 -19.65
CA VAL A 110 -14.16 0.64 -18.34
C VAL A 110 -12.81 1.34 -18.47
N ILE A 111 -12.67 2.43 -17.76
CA ILE A 111 -11.39 3.12 -17.57
C ILE A 111 -11.07 3.05 -16.08
N PHE A 112 -10.07 2.25 -15.73
CA PHE A 112 -9.58 2.08 -14.37
C PHE A 112 -8.26 2.82 -14.19
N VAL A 113 -8.22 3.76 -13.27
CA VAL A 113 -7.03 4.57 -12.97
C VAL A 113 -6.58 4.31 -11.55
N ASN A 114 -5.36 3.85 -11.37
CA ASN A 114 -4.75 3.69 -10.05
C ASN A 114 -3.89 4.91 -9.74
N SER A 115 -4.20 5.57 -8.63
CA SER A 115 -3.63 6.81 -8.12
C SER A 115 -4.23 8.10 -8.72
N SER A 116 -4.42 9.08 -7.84
CA SER A 116 -4.86 10.45 -8.16
C SER A 116 -4.00 11.10 -9.25
N ASN A 117 -2.68 10.86 -9.22
CA ASN A 117 -1.71 11.46 -10.15
C ASN A 117 -1.87 11.00 -11.61
N MET A 118 -2.53 9.87 -11.84
CA MET A 118 -2.81 9.34 -13.19
C MET A 118 -4.17 9.82 -13.75
N ALA A 119 -5.05 10.34 -12.90
CA ALA A 119 -6.37 10.79 -13.31
C ALA A 119 -6.36 11.90 -14.39
N PRO A 120 -5.42 12.87 -14.40
CA PRO A 120 -5.36 13.89 -15.44
C PRO A 120 -5.21 13.35 -16.87
N TYR A 121 -4.72 12.11 -17.05
CA TYR A 121 -4.65 11.49 -18.38
C TYR A 121 -6.01 11.23 -19.01
N ILE A 122 -7.08 11.18 -18.19
CA ILE A 122 -8.45 10.87 -18.67
C ILE A 122 -9.46 11.98 -18.41
N LEU A 123 -9.21 12.90 -17.45
CA LEU A 123 -10.20 13.91 -17.06
C LEU A 123 -10.51 14.90 -18.18
N ASP A 124 -9.52 15.24 -19.00
CA ASP A 124 -9.68 16.18 -20.11
C ASP A 124 -10.15 15.51 -21.42
N LEU A 125 -10.35 14.19 -21.43
CA LEU A 125 -10.83 13.45 -22.60
C LEU A 125 -12.37 13.32 -22.60
N PRO A 126 -12.99 13.16 -23.77
CA PRO A 126 -14.41 12.85 -23.87
C PRO A 126 -14.77 11.66 -23.01
N LYS A 127 -15.95 11.68 -22.40
CA LYS A 127 -16.39 10.59 -21.53
C LYS A 127 -16.59 9.33 -22.37
N ALA A 128 -15.84 8.28 -22.06
CA ALA A 128 -15.99 6.94 -22.63
C ALA A 128 -16.06 5.95 -21.46
N GLY A 129 -17.00 5.03 -21.51
CA GLY A 129 -17.19 3.98 -20.51
C GLY A 129 -17.35 4.46 -19.06
N VAL A 130 -17.27 3.53 -18.14
CA VAL A 130 -17.30 3.77 -16.70
C VAL A 130 -15.90 4.16 -16.21
N ARG A 131 -15.75 5.33 -15.59
CA ARG A 131 -14.48 5.83 -15.04
C ARG A 131 -14.37 5.54 -13.56
N ILE A 132 -13.39 4.73 -13.18
CA ILE A 132 -13.04 4.42 -11.79
C ILE A 132 -11.66 4.96 -11.50
N VAL A 133 -11.52 5.70 -10.42
CA VAL A 133 -10.20 6.11 -9.90
C VAL A 133 -10.01 5.48 -8.52
N ASP A 134 -9.03 4.58 -8.42
CA ASP A 134 -8.58 4.00 -7.15
C ASP A 134 -7.51 4.91 -6.56
N LEU A 135 -7.93 5.73 -5.63
CA LEU A 135 -7.08 6.72 -4.95
C LEU A 135 -6.14 6.07 -3.95
N ALA A 136 -6.47 4.87 -3.49
CA ALA A 136 -5.84 4.15 -2.39
C ALA A 136 -6.04 4.87 -1.04
N ASP A 137 -5.37 5.98 -0.81
CA ASP A 137 -5.47 6.81 0.39
C ASP A 137 -5.93 8.23 0.03
N VAL A 138 -6.32 9.04 1.02
CA VAL A 138 -6.58 10.47 0.81
C VAL A 138 -5.25 11.21 0.81
N ASP A 139 -4.63 11.33 -0.37
CA ASP A 139 -3.28 11.90 -0.53
C ASP A 139 -3.19 13.35 -0.03
N SER A 140 -4.25 14.14 -0.18
CA SER A 140 -4.30 15.51 0.34
C SER A 140 -4.07 15.57 1.84
N GLU A 141 -4.65 14.67 2.63
CA GLU A 141 -4.45 14.62 4.08
C GLU A 141 -3.02 14.23 4.48
N LYS A 142 -2.36 13.44 3.67
CA LYS A 142 -0.93 13.13 3.85
C LYS A 142 -0.08 14.38 3.70
N TRP A 143 -0.33 15.17 2.64
CA TRP A 143 0.38 16.43 2.43
C TRP A 143 0.07 17.46 3.52
N ARG A 144 -1.15 17.49 4.05
CA ARG A 144 -1.53 18.31 5.18
C ARG A 144 -0.71 17.94 6.41
N ALA A 145 -0.65 16.66 6.77
CA ALA A 145 0.13 16.18 7.91
C ALA A 145 1.63 16.54 7.79
N TYR A 146 2.20 16.43 6.57
CA TYR A 146 3.58 16.87 6.35
C TYR A 146 3.75 18.38 6.50
N ALA A 147 2.77 19.18 6.07
CA ALA A 147 2.82 20.64 6.20
C ALA A 147 2.78 21.09 7.67
N ASP A 148 2.07 20.36 8.53
CA ASP A 148 1.93 20.67 9.95
C ASP A 148 3.21 20.35 10.77
N THR A 149 4.05 19.42 10.26
CA THR A 149 5.28 18.98 10.95
C THR A 149 6.56 19.57 10.38
N ALA A 150 6.55 20.06 9.14
CA ALA A 150 7.74 20.57 8.47
C ALA A 150 8.01 22.05 8.81
N GLY A 151 9.30 22.42 8.87
CA GLY A 151 9.75 23.80 8.92
C GLY A 151 9.74 24.50 7.56
N PHE A 152 9.95 25.85 7.58
CA PHE A 152 10.14 26.63 6.35
C PHE A 152 11.45 26.22 5.64
N PRO A 153 11.48 26.13 4.29
CA PRO A 153 10.40 26.45 3.33
C PRO A 153 9.47 25.27 2.99
N MET A 154 9.74 24.06 3.49
CA MET A 154 9.02 22.85 3.08
C MET A 154 7.55 22.85 3.49
N ASN A 155 7.22 23.45 4.64
CA ASN A 155 5.82 23.58 5.07
C ASN A 155 4.96 24.36 4.04
N TRP A 156 5.52 25.39 3.39
CA TRP A 156 4.85 26.14 2.33
C TRP A 156 4.61 25.25 1.08
N VAL A 157 5.65 24.47 0.66
CA VAL A 157 5.54 23.53 -0.45
C VAL A 157 4.46 22.48 -0.17
N TYR A 158 4.46 21.91 1.03
CA TYR A 158 3.48 20.88 1.43
C TYR A 158 2.05 21.43 1.56
N ARG A 159 1.88 22.67 2.07
CA ARG A 159 0.56 23.34 2.09
C ARG A 159 0.02 23.60 0.69
N ARG A 160 0.88 23.99 -0.24
CA ARG A 160 0.50 24.16 -1.65
C ARG A 160 0.09 22.81 -2.25
N GLU A 161 0.90 21.78 -2.04
CA GLU A 161 0.62 20.43 -2.56
C GLU A 161 -0.69 19.89 -1.98
N TRP A 162 -0.92 20.03 -0.69
CA TRP A 162 -2.21 19.72 -0.06
C TRP A 162 -3.40 20.34 -0.82
N ARG A 163 -3.35 21.64 -1.08
CA ARG A 163 -4.45 22.36 -1.75
C ARG A 163 -4.66 21.90 -3.19
N THR A 164 -3.58 21.69 -3.93
CA THR A 164 -3.66 21.29 -5.35
C THR A 164 -4.10 19.83 -5.50
N VAL A 165 -3.65 18.94 -4.63
CA VAL A 165 -4.10 17.54 -4.59
C VAL A 165 -5.57 17.46 -4.15
N ALA A 166 -5.98 18.18 -3.11
CA ALA A 166 -7.38 18.22 -2.69
C ALA A 166 -8.32 18.74 -3.80
N ALA A 167 -7.88 19.73 -4.59
CA ALA A 167 -8.63 20.20 -5.74
C ALA A 167 -8.76 19.13 -6.84
N LEU A 168 -7.69 18.36 -7.09
CA LEU A 168 -7.71 17.22 -8.03
C LEU A 168 -8.63 16.10 -7.52
N GLU A 169 -8.54 15.73 -6.26
CA GLU A 169 -9.39 14.71 -5.63
C GLU A 169 -10.88 15.09 -5.73
N ARG A 170 -11.21 16.37 -5.48
CA ARG A 170 -12.58 16.89 -5.69
C ARG A 170 -13.00 16.81 -7.16
N ARG A 171 -12.11 17.12 -8.11
CA ARG A 171 -12.37 16.99 -9.54
C ARG A 171 -12.63 15.54 -9.93
N ILE A 172 -11.84 14.58 -9.41
CA ILE A 172 -12.04 13.15 -9.60
C ILE A 172 -13.42 12.72 -9.09
N ALA A 173 -13.79 13.08 -7.86
CA ALA A 173 -15.09 12.74 -7.30
C ALA A 173 -16.26 13.31 -8.12
N ARG A 174 -16.11 14.50 -8.70
CA ARG A 174 -17.11 15.12 -9.56
C ARG A 174 -17.25 14.44 -10.91
N GLU A 175 -16.13 14.19 -11.62
CA GLU A 175 -16.10 13.83 -13.04
C GLU A 175 -16.04 12.31 -13.29
N CYS A 176 -15.59 11.51 -12.32
CA CYS A 176 -15.58 10.06 -12.43
C CYS A 176 -16.86 9.44 -11.86
N ASP A 177 -17.11 8.20 -12.25
CA ASP A 177 -18.29 7.45 -11.80
C ASP A 177 -18.07 6.83 -10.42
N LEU A 178 -16.82 6.44 -10.10
CA LEU A 178 -16.42 5.89 -8.80
C LEU A 178 -15.04 6.42 -8.39
N ALA A 179 -14.91 6.72 -7.10
CA ALA A 179 -13.63 6.92 -6.40
C ALA A 179 -13.49 5.83 -5.33
N THR A 180 -12.43 5.01 -5.41
CA THR A 180 -12.24 3.89 -4.47
C THR A 180 -11.00 4.10 -3.60
N PHE A 181 -11.05 3.53 -2.39
CA PHE A 181 -10.03 3.67 -1.34
C PHE A 181 -9.67 2.30 -0.76
N VAL A 182 -8.49 2.17 -0.14
CA VAL A 182 -8.01 0.91 0.44
C VAL A 182 -8.80 0.44 1.66
N SER A 183 -9.64 1.29 2.25
CA SER A 183 -10.47 0.95 3.40
C SER A 183 -11.76 1.78 3.44
N ASP A 184 -12.75 1.28 4.18
CA ASP A 184 -13.97 2.04 4.44
C ASP A 184 -13.69 3.25 5.37
N ALA A 185 -12.60 3.22 6.17
CA ALA A 185 -12.15 4.36 6.98
C ALA A 185 -11.68 5.53 6.09
N GLU A 186 -10.79 5.27 5.10
CA GLU A 186 -10.34 6.27 4.13
C GLU A 186 -11.51 6.80 3.28
N ALA A 187 -12.40 5.91 2.81
CA ALA A 187 -13.60 6.31 2.08
C ALA A 187 -14.52 7.22 2.93
N SER A 188 -14.66 6.92 4.23
CA SER A 188 -15.44 7.73 5.16
C SER A 188 -14.78 9.08 5.43
N LEU A 189 -13.44 9.11 5.57
CA LEU A 189 -12.68 10.36 5.70
C LEU A 189 -12.92 11.26 4.49
N PHE A 190 -12.80 10.73 3.29
CA PHE A 190 -13.01 11.46 2.06
C PHE A 190 -14.49 11.90 1.89
N THR A 191 -15.43 11.04 2.27
CA THR A 191 -16.87 11.37 2.25
C THR A 191 -17.21 12.53 3.18
N ARG A 192 -16.57 12.64 4.35
CA ARG A 192 -16.77 13.79 5.25
C ARG A 192 -16.32 15.10 4.63
N GLN A 193 -15.30 15.07 3.76
CA GLN A 193 -14.81 16.26 3.05
C GLN A 193 -15.67 16.62 1.85
N LEU A 194 -16.29 15.62 1.19
CA LEU A 194 -17.06 15.77 -0.04
C LEU A 194 -18.40 15.01 0.05
N PRO A 195 -19.29 15.38 0.98
CA PRO A 195 -20.54 14.65 1.25
C PRO A 195 -21.48 14.60 0.02
N GLU A 196 -21.39 15.58 -0.87
CA GLU A 196 -22.16 15.64 -2.12
C GLU A 196 -21.85 14.49 -3.09
N PHE A 197 -20.69 13.81 -2.92
CA PHE A 197 -20.26 12.68 -3.75
C PHE A 197 -20.30 11.33 -3.01
N ALA A 198 -20.91 11.24 -1.82
CA ALA A 198 -20.96 10.02 -1.00
C ALA A 198 -21.40 8.75 -1.77
N GLY A 199 -22.33 8.91 -2.73
CA GLY A 199 -22.82 7.81 -3.57
C GLY A 199 -21.74 7.15 -4.42
N LYS A 200 -20.70 7.90 -4.80
CA LYS A 200 -19.61 7.45 -5.68
C LYS A 200 -18.35 7.01 -4.91
N ILE A 201 -18.23 7.33 -3.63
CA ILE A 201 -17.06 7.06 -2.80
C ILE A 201 -17.23 5.70 -2.14
N LYS A 202 -16.27 4.77 -2.34
CA LYS A 202 -16.36 3.40 -1.82
C LYS A 202 -15.02 2.89 -1.32
N GLY A 203 -15.03 2.17 -0.20
CA GLY A 203 -13.87 1.39 0.22
C GLY A 203 -13.81 0.06 -0.54
N VAL A 204 -12.66 -0.31 -1.05
CA VAL A 204 -12.36 -1.64 -1.56
C VAL A 204 -11.05 -2.05 -0.91
N SER A 205 -11.14 -2.82 0.17
CA SER A 205 -9.98 -3.15 0.99
C SER A 205 -8.93 -3.94 0.22
N SER A 206 -7.67 -3.71 0.55
CA SER A 206 -6.58 -4.56 0.11
C SER A 206 -6.70 -5.95 0.75
N GLY A 207 -6.22 -6.94 0.03
CA GLY A 207 -6.07 -8.30 0.52
C GLY A 207 -4.60 -8.65 0.76
N VAL A 208 -4.36 -9.92 1.03
CA VAL A 208 -3.03 -10.51 1.09
C VAL A 208 -3.00 -11.82 0.31
N ASP A 209 -1.87 -12.14 -0.29
CA ASP A 209 -1.65 -13.42 -0.97
C ASP A 209 -1.35 -14.51 0.07
N HIS A 210 -2.40 -15.04 0.71
CA HIS A 210 -2.27 -16.07 1.74
C HIS A 210 -1.76 -17.42 1.21
N ARG A 211 -1.69 -17.61 -0.13
CA ARG A 211 -1.08 -18.77 -0.75
C ARG A 211 0.43 -18.59 -0.92
N TYR A 212 0.86 -17.35 -1.13
CA TYR A 212 2.28 -16.99 -1.10
C TYR A 212 2.81 -17.01 0.34
N PHE A 213 2.08 -16.41 1.29
CA PHE A 213 2.36 -16.42 2.73
C PHE A 213 1.68 -17.64 3.39
N ASP A 214 2.13 -18.85 3.03
CA ASP A 214 1.54 -20.09 3.52
C ASP A 214 2.44 -20.75 4.58
N PRO A 215 1.96 -20.91 5.83
CA PRO A 215 2.73 -21.56 6.90
C PRO A 215 3.02 -23.05 6.68
N ALA A 216 2.30 -23.69 5.76
CA ALA A 216 2.54 -25.10 5.41
C ALA A 216 3.79 -25.30 4.51
N ARG A 217 4.36 -24.20 3.99
CA ARG A 217 5.60 -24.27 3.20
C ARG A 217 6.79 -24.43 4.12
N ASP A 218 7.78 -25.16 3.64
CA ASP A 218 9.09 -25.21 4.27
C ASP A 218 9.87 -23.92 3.97
N TYR A 219 10.33 -23.26 5.04
CA TYR A 219 11.13 -22.04 4.94
C TYR A 219 12.52 -22.29 5.52
N PRO A 220 13.59 -21.85 4.84
CA PRO A 220 14.94 -21.99 5.37
C PRO A 220 15.08 -21.24 6.70
N THR A 221 15.81 -21.82 7.64
CA THR A 221 16.14 -21.16 8.90
C THR A 221 17.15 -20.03 8.63
N VAL A 222 16.84 -18.81 9.06
CA VAL A 222 17.65 -17.61 8.80
C VAL A 222 18.30 -17.01 10.06
N TYR A 223 17.95 -17.56 11.24
CA TYR A 223 18.52 -17.20 12.53
C TYR A 223 18.26 -18.33 13.55
N ASP A 224 18.87 -18.26 14.72
CA ASP A 224 18.67 -19.25 15.79
C ASP A 224 17.21 -19.19 16.31
N THR A 225 16.43 -20.20 15.98
CA THR A 225 15.02 -20.31 16.37
C THR A 225 14.80 -20.69 17.84
N ALA A 226 15.84 -21.06 18.55
CA ALA A 226 15.77 -21.29 20.00
C ALA A 226 15.68 -19.96 20.78
N LEU A 227 16.11 -18.86 20.16
CA LEU A 227 16.06 -17.54 20.78
C LEU A 227 14.76 -16.80 20.43
N PRO A 228 14.08 -16.19 21.43
CA PRO A 228 12.91 -15.36 21.19
C PRO A 228 13.21 -14.23 20.23
N THR A 229 12.57 -14.28 19.05
CA THR A 229 12.86 -13.37 17.94
C THR A 229 11.63 -12.61 17.52
N PHE A 230 11.75 -11.28 17.48
CA PHE A 230 10.72 -10.34 17.00
C PHE A 230 11.13 -9.80 15.65
N VAL A 231 10.18 -9.68 14.72
CA VAL A 231 10.47 -9.27 13.34
C VAL A 231 9.59 -8.11 12.92
N PHE A 232 10.21 -7.09 12.34
CA PHE A 232 9.52 -6.01 11.62
C PHE A 232 9.92 -6.05 10.15
N THR A 233 8.94 -6.03 9.24
CA THR A 233 9.19 -5.98 7.80
C THR A 233 8.75 -4.65 7.19
N GLY A 234 9.53 -4.11 6.22
CA GLY A 234 9.14 -2.89 5.52
C GLY A 234 10.28 -2.21 4.77
N THR A 235 9.97 -1.08 4.14
CA THR A 235 10.97 -0.22 3.51
C THR A 235 11.54 0.74 4.56
N MET A 236 12.86 0.71 4.78
CA MET A 236 13.51 1.34 5.94
C MET A 236 14.01 2.78 5.68
N ASP A 237 13.60 3.39 4.58
CA ASP A 237 13.67 4.83 4.31
C ASP A 237 12.31 5.52 4.43
N TYR A 238 11.23 4.76 4.68
CA TYR A 238 9.90 5.31 4.90
C TYR A 238 9.74 5.80 6.35
N PRO A 239 9.51 7.11 6.59
CA PRO A 239 9.56 7.69 7.93
C PRO A 239 8.73 6.97 9.00
N PRO A 240 7.47 6.52 8.76
CA PRO A 240 6.72 5.77 9.74
C PRO A 240 7.36 4.42 10.13
N ASN A 241 8.02 3.73 9.20
CA ASN A 241 8.73 2.49 9.50
C ASN A 241 10.01 2.76 10.31
N VAL A 242 10.74 3.84 9.95
CA VAL A 242 11.92 4.28 10.70
C VAL A 242 11.55 4.59 12.14
N ASP A 243 10.50 5.38 12.37
CA ASP A 243 10.00 5.70 13.71
C ASP A 243 9.65 4.45 14.51
N ALA A 244 8.95 3.51 13.89
CA ALA A 244 8.52 2.26 14.54
C ALA A 244 9.70 1.38 14.97
N VAL A 245 10.69 1.17 14.10
CA VAL A 245 11.84 0.31 14.45
C VAL A 245 12.77 0.97 15.44
N VAL A 246 12.94 2.28 15.39
CA VAL A 246 13.70 3.04 16.39
C VAL A 246 13.03 2.92 17.75
N TRP A 247 11.72 3.17 17.84
CA TRP A 247 10.99 3.04 19.09
C TRP A 247 11.06 1.63 19.68
N PHE A 248 10.91 0.61 18.83
CA PHE A 248 11.03 -0.77 19.33
C PHE A 248 12.44 -1.08 19.83
N ALA A 249 13.47 -0.76 19.06
CA ALA A 249 14.86 -1.08 19.38
C ALA A 249 15.38 -0.32 20.62
N GLU A 250 15.07 0.98 20.72
CA GLU A 250 15.62 1.84 21.78
C GLU A 250 14.77 1.86 23.06
N THR A 251 13.45 1.60 22.94
CA THR A 251 12.56 1.74 24.10
C THR A 251 11.95 0.41 24.54
N ILE A 252 11.41 -0.39 23.59
CA ILE A 252 10.65 -1.61 23.92
C ILE A 252 11.61 -2.77 24.20
N LEU A 253 12.54 -3.04 23.29
CA LEU A 253 13.46 -4.19 23.42
C LEU A 253 14.28 -4.18 24.73
N PRO A 254 14.81 -3.03 25.23
CA PRO A 254 15.46 -3.01 26.52
C PRO A 254 14.57 -3.47 27.69
N ILE A 255 13.26 -3.17 27.63
CA ILE A 255 12.31 -3.64 28.66
C ILE A 255 12.11 -5.16 28.54
N VAL A 256 11.93 -5.68 27.32
CA VAL A 256 11.82 -7.14 27.06
C VAL A 256 13.05 -7.87 27.59
N ARG A 257 14.24 -7.35 27.30
CA ARG A 257 15.52 -7.99 27.66
C ARG A 257 15.84 -8.00 29.15
N ARG A 258 15.13 -7.25 29.97
CA ARG A 258 15.21 -7.39 31.44
C ARG A 258 14.68 -8.75 31.90
N THR A 259 13.69 -9.31 31.19
CA THR A 259 13.09 -10.60 31.49
C THR A 259 13.64 -11.72 30.60
N ILE A 260 13.96 -11.40 29.36
CA ILE A 260 14.47 -12.31 28.33
C ILE A 260 15.78 -11.72 27.76
N PRO A 261 16.95 -11.93 28.40
CA PRO A 261 18.22 -11.31 28.01
C PRO A 261 18.63 -11.55 26.56
N ASP A 262 18.28 -12.73 26.02
CA ASP A 262 18.66 -13.17 24.67
C ASP A 262 17.62 -12.85 23.60
N ALA A 263 16.59 -12.05 23.92
CA ALA A 263 15.59 -11.62 22.95
C ALA A 263 16.25 -10.84 21.79
N GLN A 264 15.82 -11.17 20.57
CA GLN A 264 16.35 -10.61 19.33
C GLN A 264 15.30 -9.80 18.58
N PHE A 265 15.74 -8.80 17.85
CA PHE A 265 14.90 -7.98 16.97
C PHE A 265 15.50 -7.89 15.57
N TYR A 266 14.78 -8.41 14.58
CA TYR A 266 15.17 -8.36 13.17
C TYR A 266 14.38 -7.28 12.44
N ILE A 267 15.12 -6.31 11.87
CA ILE A 267 14.61 -5.24 11.01
C ILE A 267 14.86 -5.65 9.57
N VAL A 268 13.83 -6.16 8.91
CA VAL A 268 13.94 -6.79 7.59
C VAL A 268 13.37 -5.89 6.51
N GLY A 269 14.24 -5.43 5.59
CA GLY A 269 13.77 -4.66 4.45
C GLY A 269 14.81 -3.77 3.79
N ASN A 270 14.46 -3.24 2.64
CA ASN A 270 15.38 -2.47 1.80
C ASN A 270 15.59 -1.03 2.30
N SER A 271 16.65 -0.41 1.76
CA SER A 271 16.95 1.02 1.91
C SER A 271 17.02 1.49 3.37
N PRO A 272 17.75 0.81 4.28
CA PRO A 272 17.87 1.30 5.66
C PRO A 272 18.53 2.69 5.69
N SER A 273 17.84 3.65 6.32
CA SER A 273 18.39 4.97 6.60
C SER A 273 19.54 4.87 7.60
N ASP A 274 20.38 5.90 7.69
CA ASP A 274 21.50 5.93 8.63
C ASP A 274 21.04 5.74 10.09
N SER A 275 19.86 6.25 10.45
CA SER A 275 19.28 6.05 11.77
C SER A 275 18.95 4.58 12.04
N VAL A 276 18.40 3.88 11.03
CA VAL A 276 18.10 2.44 11.14
C VAL A 276 19.38 1.61 11.16
N GLN A 277 20.36 1.95 10.32
CA GLN A 277 21.66 1.23 10.31
C GLN A 277 22.38 1.28 11.66
N ARG A 278 22.32 2.43 12.35
CA ARG A 278 22.91 2.57 13.70
C ARG A 278 22.27 1.67 14.74
N LEU A 279 21.02 1.24 14.57
CA LEU A 279 20.35 0.32 15.50
C LEU A 279 21.06 -1.05 15.58
N ALA A 280 21.82 -1.44 14.55
CA ALA A 280 22.62 -2.67 14.59
C ALA A 280 23.74 -2.65 15.63
N GLN A 281 24.04 -1.50 16.24
CA GLN A 281 24.97 -1.38 17.37
C GLN A 281 24.33 -1.77 18.70
N ILE A 282 23.00 -1.86 18.76
CA ILE A 282 22.27 -2.28 19.96
C ILE A 282 22.34 -3.81 20.06
N PRO A 283 22.80 -4.39 21.17
CA PRO A 283 22.85 -5.84 21.35
C PRO A 283 21.49 -6.50 21.11
N GLY A 284 21.47 -7.53 20.24
CA GLY A 284 20.25 -8.26 19.88
C GLY A 284 19.42 -7.60 18.78
N VAL A 285 19.89 -6.51 18.15
CA VAL A 285 19.24 -5.88 17.01
C VAL A 285 19.99 -6.21 15.71
N PHE A 286 19.28 -6.68 14.71
CA PHE A 286 19.81 -7.07 13.40
C PHE A 286 19.11 -6.31 12.28
N VAL A 287 19.88 -5.59 11.46
CA VAL A 287 19.38 -4.85 10.28
C VAL A 287 19.83 -5.59 9.03
N THR A 288 18.90 -6.27 8.36
CA THR A 288 19.26 -7.15 7.23
C THR A 288 19.51 -6.41 5.92
N GLY A 289 18.95 -5.21 5.77
CA GLY A 289 18.84 -4.62 4.44
C GLY A 289 17.87 -5.42 3.56
N ARG A 290 18.05 -5.31 2.23
CA ARG A 290 17.23 -6.03 1.26
C ARG A 290 17.49 -7.52 1.32
N VAL A 291 16.44 -8.31 1.49
CA VAL A 291 16.47 -9.77 1.42
C VAL A 291 15.75 -10.26 0.15
N ALA A 292 16.06 -11.47 -0.29
CA ALA A 292 15.39 -12.08 -1.44
C ALA A 292 13.93 -12.46 -1.10
N ASP A 293 13.70 -12.92 0.13
CA ASP A 293 12.41 -13.36 0.64
C ASP A 293 12.27 -12.98 2.12
N VAL A 294 11.18 -12.32 2.48
CA VAL A 294 10.89 -11.93 3.87
C VAL A 294 10.22 -13.04 4.67
N ARG A 295 9.60 -14.01 3.99
CA ARG A 295 8.80 -15.06 4.62
C ARG A 295 9.59 -15.92 5.62
N PRO A 296 10.83 -16.37 5.35
CA PRO A 296 11.62 -17.10 6.31
C PRO A 296 11.79 -16.38 7.65
N TYR A 297 12.01 -15.07 7.58
CA TYR A 297 12.16 -14.25 8.80
C TYR A 297 10.88 -14.20 9.61
N VAL A 298 9.74 -14.01 8.96
CA VAL A 298 8.44 -13.96 9.65
C VAL A 298 8.00 -15.35 10.11
N ALA A 299 8.19 -16.39 9.28
CA ALA A 299 7.75 -17.75 9.58
C ALA A 299 8.41 -18.35 10.82
N HIS A 300 9.67 -18.03 11.07
CA HIS A 300 10.40 -18.54 12.25
C HIS A 300 10.33 -17.60 13.47
N ALA A 301 9.77 -16.39 13.33
CA ALA A 301 9.66 -15.46 14.45
C ALA A 301 8.76 -15.95 15.57
N THR A 302 9.09 -15.55 16.80
CA THR A 302 8.19 -15.65 17.95
C THR A 302 6.95 -14.82 17.73
N ALA A 303 7.14 -13.57 17.23
CA ALA A 303 6.05 -12.70 16.81
C ALA A 303 6.54 -11.70 15.75
N SER A 304 5.63 -11.29 14.86
CA SER A 304 5.80 -10.06 14.10
C SER A 304 5.37 -8.87 14.94
N VAL A 305 6.04 -7.73 14.76
CA VAL A 305 5.72 -6.51 15.51
C VAL A 305 5.44 -5.36 14.55
N ALA A 306 4.41 -4.57 14.85
CA ALA A 306 4.07 -3.36 14.11
C ALA A 306 3.84 -2.18 15.08
N PRO A 307 4.91 -1.67 15.72
CA PRO A 307 4.85 -0.60 16.71
C PRO A 307 4.72 0.77 16.03
N MET A 308 3.70 0.94 15.18
CA MET A 308 3.52 2.11 14.33
C MET A 308 2.82 3.23 15.11
N ARG A 309 3.55 4.25 15.56
CA ARG A 309 2.96 5.46 16.17
C ARG A 309 2.38 6.41 15.12
N ILE A 310 2.88 6.29 13.90
CA ILE A 310 2.40 7.02 12.72
C ILE A 310 2.02 5.96 11.70
N ALA A 311 0.72 5.78 11.46
CA ALA A 311 0.22 4.84 10.47
C ALA A 311 -0.96 5.45 9.71
N ARG A 312 -1.08 5.11 8.43
CA ARG A 312 -2.26 5.35 7.60
C ARG A 312 -2.45 4.18 6.66
N GLY A 313 -3.70 3.90 6.34
CA GLY A 313 -4.05 2.80 5.46
C GLY A 313 -3.72 1.41 6.05
N ILE A 314 -3.97 0.39 5.25
CA ILE A 314 -3.77 -1.01 5.66
C ILE A 314 -2.27 -1.34 5.73
N GLN A 315 -1.83 -1.86 6.88
CA GLN A 315 -0.47 -2.31 7.08
C GLN A 315 -0.28 -3.73 6.54
N ASN A 316 0.24 -3.87 5.32
CA ASN A 316 0.44 -5.17 4.66
C ASN A 316 1.26 -6.14 5.53
N LYS A 317 2.28 -5.67 6.25
CA LYS A 317 3.10 -6.48 7.16
C LYS A 317 2.30 -7.20 8.24
N VAL A 318 1.20 -6.59 8.69
CA VAL A 318 0.28 -7.21 9.65
C VAL A 318 -0.48 -8.35 9.00
N LEU A 319 -1.09 -8.12 7.84
CA LEU A 319 -1.81 -9.15 7.08
C LEU A 319 -0.88 -10.30 6.62
N GLU A 320 0.36 -9.98 6.21
CA GLU A 320 1.36 -10.96 5.79
C GLU A 320 1.77 -11.88 6.95
N ALA A 321 2.00 -11.33 8.14
CA ALA A 321 2.31 -12.12 9.35
C ALA A 321 1.10 -12.96 9.81
N MET A 322 -0.10 -12.37 9.81
CA MET A 322 -1.35 -13.10 10.07
C MET A 322 -1.54 -14.24 9.06
N ALA A 323 -1.24 -14.01 7.78
CA ALA A 323 -1.30 -15.03 6.73
C ALA A 323 -0.34 -16.20 6.99
N LEU A 324 0.85 -15.93 7.51
CA LEU A 324 1.81 -16.95 7.96
C LEU A 324 1.43 -17.62 9.27
N GLY A 325 0.27 -17.32 9.86
CA GLY A 325 -0.18 -17.88 11.12
C GLY A 325 0.67 -17.43 12.32
N LYS A 326 1.33 -16.26 12.21
CA LYS A 326 2.14 -15.72 13.29
C LYS A 326 1.35 -14.74 14.15
N PRO A 327 1.56 -14.75 15.48
CA PRO A 327 1.02 -13.70 16.33
C PRO A 327 1.63 -12.36 15.93
N VAL A 328 0.81 -11.31 15.97
CA VAL A 328 1.24 -9.94 15.65
C VAL A 328 0.94 -9.03 16.83
N ILE A 329 1.95 -8.29 17.29
CA ILE A 329 1.77 -7.23 18.28
C ILE A 329 1.67 -5.91 17.49
N VAL A 330 0.57 -5.20 17.67
CA VAL A 330 0.25 -3.99 16.90
C VAL A 330 -0.16 -2.84 17.80
N THR A 331 0.11 -1.61 17.37
CA THR A 331 -0.56 -0.43 17.92
C THR A 331 -1.96 -0.26 17.32
N ALA A 332 -2.81 0.54 17.94
CA ALA A 332 -4.11 0.91 17.39
C ALA A 332 -3.97 1.53 15.98
N GLY A 333 -2.95 2.38 15.78
CA GLY A 333 -2.64 2.94 14.46
C GLY A 333 -2.28 1.88 13.42
N ALA A 334 -1.49 0.87 13.78
CA ALA A 334 -1.14 -0.22 12.87
C ALA A 334 -2.32 -1.14 12.55
N LEU A 335 -3.31 -1.21 13.41
CA LEU A 335 -4.53 -2.00 13.24
C LEU A 335 -5.60 -1.26 12.42
N GLU A 336 -5.46 0.04 12.23
CA GLU A 336 -6.42 0.84 11.47
C GLU A 336 -6.65 0.26 10.07
N GLY A 337 -7.92 0.04 9.73
CA GLY A 337 -8.33 -0.56 8.45
C GLY A 337 -8.22 -2.08 8.37
N ILE A 338 -7.76 -2.75 9.44
CA ILE A 338 -7.72 -4.21 9.56
C ILE A 338 -8.76 -4.64 10.58
N ASP A 339 -9.77 -5.37 10.13
CA ASP A 339 -10.78 -5.98 10.98
C ASP A 339 -10.24 -7.27 11.58
N ALA A 340 -9.50 -7.15 12.69
CA ALA A 340 -9.00 -8.26 13.47
C ALA A 340 -9.28 -8.01 14.96
N ALA A 341 -9.72 -9.06 15.67
CA ALA A 341 -10.14 -8.96 17.06
C ALA A 341 -8.91 -8.93 18.00
N PRO A 342 -8.70 -7.81 18.75
CA PRO A 342 -7.65 -7.76 19.77
C PRO A 342 -7.81 -8.84 20.82
N GLY A 343 -6.71 -9.46 21.23
CA GLY A 343 -6.66 -10.56 22.20
C GLY A 343 -6.96 -11.94 21.63
N LEU A 344 -7.57 -12.02 20.44
CA LEU A 344 -7.92 -13.27 19.76
C LEU A 344 -7.10 -13.50 18.48
N GLU A 345 -6.99 -12.47 17.63
CA GLU A 345 -6.38 -12.55 16.30
C GLU A 345 -5.11 -11.69 16.20
N VAL A 346 -5.03 -10.64 17.02
CA VAL A 346 -3.85 -9.76 17.18
C VAL A 346 -3.70 -9.36 18.63
N ILE A 347 -2.52 -8.88 19.02
CA ILE A 347 -2.30 -8.31 20.35
C ILE A 347 -2.16 -6.80 20.21
N LEU A 348 -3.09 -6.06 20.80
CA LEU A 348 -3.07 -4.61 20.83
C LEU A 348 -2.20 -4.11 21.97
N ALA A 349 -1.25 -3.23 21.66
CA ALA A 349 -0.37 -2.59 22.63
C ALA A 349 0.03 -1.19 22.13
N ASP A 350 -0.32 -0.14 22.87
CA ASP A 350 -0.05 1.25 22.47
C ASP A 350 1.09 1.88 23.28
N THR A 351 1.46 1.30 24.42
CA THR A 351 2.61 1.78 25.23
C THR A 351 3.81 0.82 25.12
N ALA A 352 5.00 1.33 25.39
CA ALA A 352 6.20 0.50 25.42
C ALA A 352 6.12 -0.62 26.47
N ALA A 353 5.47 -0.36 27.60
CA ALA A 353 5.28 -1.34 28.67
C ALA A 353 4.33 -2.47 28.21
N ASP A 354 3.19 -2.14 27.60
CA ASP A 354 2.23 -3.12 27.10
C ASP A 354 2.84 -3.96 25.97
N PHE A 355 3.60 -3.30 25.06
CA PHE A 355 4.31 -3.99 23.98
C PHE A 355 5.33 -4.99 24.52
N ALA A 356 6.13 -4.57 25.53
CA ALA A 356 7.10 -5.44 26.18
C ALA A 356 6.43 -6.60 26.93
N ALA A 357 5.34 -6.35 27.66
CA ALA A 357 4.57 -7.38 28.33
C ALA A 357 3.99 -8.41 27.34
N ALA A 358 3.45 -7.94 26.22
CA ALA A 358 2.96 -8.81 25.14
C ALA A 358 4.10 -9.66 24.54
N ALA A 359 5.26 -9.05 24.26
CA ALA A 359 6.43 -9.75 23.73
C ALA A 359 6.94 -10.83 24.70
N VAL A 360 7.06 -10.52 25.98
CA VAL A 360 7.45 -11.48 27.03
C VAL A 360 6.44 -12.62 27.11
N ARG A 361 5.14 -12.33 27.14
CA ARG A 361 4.09 -13.36 27.16
C ARG A 361 4.22 -14.32 25.98
N LEU A 362 4.36 -13.81 24.76
CA LEU A 362 4.49 -14.67 23.57
C LEU A 362 5.76 -15.51 23.55
N ALA A 363 6.83 -15.04 24.18
CA ALA A 363 8.09 -15.77 24.26
C ALA A 363 8.11 -16.81 25.37
N THR A 364 7.24 -16.70 26.40
CA THR A 364 7.25 -17.58 27.59
C THR A 364 6.03 -18.50 27.71
N THR A 365 5.02 -18.30 26.84
CA THR A 365 3.79 -19.13 26.84
C THR A 365 3.50 -19.69 25.43
N ALA A 366 2.58 -20.63 25.34
CA ALA A 366 2.12 -21.21 24.08
C ALA A 366 1.00 -20.38 23.40
N ASP A 367 0.60 -19.24 23.97
CA ASP A 367 -0.53 -18.42 23.49
C ASP A 367 -0.37 -17.98 22.04
N GLY A 368 0.88 -17.75 21.60
CA GLY A 368 1.20 -17.31 20.26
C GLY A 368 0.65 -18.21 19.16
N THR A 369 0.65 -19.53 19.38
CA THR A 369 0.15 -20.49 18.39
C THR A 369 -1.37 -20.33 18.17
N ALA A 370 -2.14 -20.21 19.24
CA ALA A 370 -3.60 -20.05 19.16
C ALA A 370 -3.99 -18.74 18.46
N ILE A 371 -3.32 -17.63 18.82
CA ILE A 371 -3.52 -16.31 18.22
C ILE A 371 -3.16 -16.34 16.75
N GLY A 372 -2.00 -16.91 16.38
CA GLY A 372 -1.55 -17.01 14.99
C GLY A 372 -2.51 -17.82 14.12
N LEU A 373 -3.04 -18.94 14.63
CA LEU A 373 -4.03 -19.74 13.92
C LEU A 373 -5.36 -19.00 13.73
N ALA A 374 -5.80 -18.24 14.73
CA ALA A 374 -7.00 -17.39 14.62
C ALA A 374 -6.79 -16.28 13.60
N ALA A 375 -5.63 -15.59 13.64
CA ALA A 375 -5.21 -14.59 12.68
C ALA A 375 -5.24 -15.12 11.24
N ARG A 376 -4.66 -16.31 11.00
CA ARG A 376 -4.69 -16.93 9.67
C ARG A 376 -6.10 -17.24 9.20
N ARG A 377 -6.96 -17.80 10.05
CA ARG A 377 -8.37 -18.04 9.68
C ARG A 377 -9.08 -16.77 9.27
N ARG A 378 -8.88 -15.66 9.98
CA ARG A 378 -9.40 -14.33 9.61
C ARG A 378 -8.93 -13.92 8.24
N VAL A 379 -7.62 -13.99 7.98
CA VAL A 379 -7.03 -13.57 6.70
C VAL A 379 -7.54 -14.41 5.54
N VAL A 380 -7.55 -15.73 5.66
CA VAL A 380 -8.02 -16.62 4.59
C VAL A 380 -9.50 -16.37 4.26
N LYS A 381 -10.31 -16.10 5.28
CA LYS A 381 -11.73 -15.85 5.12
C LYS A 381 -12.02 -14.46 4.52
N ASP A 382 -11.38 -13.42 5.07
CA ASP A 382 -11.82 -12.05 4.86
C ASP A 382 -10.85 -11.18 4.05
N TYR A 383 -9.58 -11.62 3.86
CA TYR A 383 -8.54 -10.83 3.18
C TYR A 383 -7.96 -11.51 1.93
N ASP A 384 -8.64 -12.53 1.40
CA ASP A 384 -8.29 -13.10 0.08
C ASP A 384 -8.53 -12.07 -1.02
N TRP A 385 -7.54 -11.87 -1.90
CA TRP A 385 -7.63 -10.85 -2.95
C TRP A 385 -8.86 -11.00 -3.86
N PRO A 386 -9.17 -12.17 -4.42
CA PRO A 386 -10.38 -12.36 -5.22
C PRO A 386 -11.66 -11.96 -4.47
N ALA A 387 -11.79 -12.34 -3.19
CA ALA A 387 -12.95 -12.01 -2.38
C ALA A 387 -13.10 -10.50 -2.18
N ARG A 388 -12.00 -9.79 -1.87
CA ARG A 388 -12.01 -8.34 -1.71
C ARG A 388 -12.30 -7.60 -3.02
N LEU A 389 -11.68 -8.03 -4.11
CA LEU A 389 -11.83 -7.39 -5.42
C LEU A 389 -13.18 -7.69 -6.09
N SER A 390 -13.92 -8.75 -5.66
CA SER A 390 -15.28 -9.02 -6.14
C SER A 390 -16.24 -7.84 -5.91
N ARG A 391 -15.91 -6.95 -4.95
CA ARG A 391 -16.65 -5.70 -4.76
C ARG A 391 -16.66 -4.83 -6.02
N TYR A 392 -15.59 -4.87 -6.85
CA TYR A 392 -15.57 -4.17 -8.13
C TYR A 392 -16.63 -4.67 -9.11
N ASP A 393 -16.95 -5.97 -9.14
CA ASP A 393 -17.99 -6.51 -10.02
C ASP A 393 -19.36 -5.89 -9.72
N THR A 394 -19.66 -5.68 -8.43
CA THR A 394 -20.91 -5.04 -8.01
C THR A 394 -20.90 -3.54 -8.32
N LEU A 395 -19.76 -2.87 -8.10
CA LEU A 395 -19.61 -1.44 -8.36
C LEU A 395 -19.67 -1.11 -9.84
N LEU A 396 -19.03 -1.92 -10.69
CA LEU A 396 -19.04 -1.78 -12.15
C LEU A 396 -20.46 -1.96 -12.72
N ARG A 397 -21.19 -3.02 -12.30
CA ARG A 397 -22.59 -3.24 -12.73
C ARG A 397 -23.50 -2.08 -12.35
N ARG A 398 -23.35 -1.50 -11.14
CA ARG A 398 -24.13 -0.34 -10.71
C ARG A 398 -23.78 0.92 -11.49
N ALA A 399 -22.50 1.15 -11.76
CA ALA A 399 -22.05 2.32 -12.51
C ALA A 399 -22.53 2.27 -13.97
N ASP A 400 -22.49 1.09 -14.61
CA ASP A 400 -22.99 0.88 -15.97
C ASP A 400 -24.52 1.09 -16.03
N GLY A 401 -25.28 0.60 -15.05
CA GLY A 401 -26.72 0.86 -14.94
C GLY A 401 -27.05 2.35 -14.79
N LEU A 402 -26.27 3.11 -14.01
CA LEU A 402 -26.45 4.55 -13.85
C LEU A 402 -26.03 5.33 -15.11
N ALA A 403 -25.05 4.85 -15.87
CA ALA A 403 -24.62 5.47 -17.12
C ALA A 403 -25.68 5.32 -18.20
N LYS A 404 -26.33 4.16 -18.29
CA LYS A 404 -27.43 3.89 -19.26
C LYS A 404 -28.73 4.65 -18.97
N VAL A 405 -28.96 5.08 -17.73
CA VAL A 405 -30.14 5.91 -17.34
C VAL A 405 -29.91 7.41 -17.63
N ARG A 406 -28.67 7.83 -17.89
CA ARG A 406 -28.31 9.23 -18.17
C ARG A 406 -28.18 9.58 -19.66
N LEU A 407 -28.35 8.59 -20.53
CA LEU A 407 -28.43 8.73 -22.00
C LEU A 407 -29.89 8.67 -22.44
#